data_f2269767ceb4ec1f3e6cd6e8ef59ea2a
#
_entry.id   f2269767ceb4ec1f3e6cd6e8ef59ea2a
#
_cell.length_a   1.000
_cell.length_b   1.000
_cell.length_c   1.000
_cell.angle_alpha   90.00
_cell.angle_beta   90.00
_cell.angle_gamma   90.00
#
_symmetry.space_group_name_H-M   'P 1'
#
loop_
_entity.id
_entity.type
_entity.pdbx_description
1 polymer ?
#
loop_
_entity_poly.entity_id
_entity_poly.type
_entity_poly.pdbx_seq_one_letter_code
_entity_poly.pdbx_strand_id
1 'polypeptide(L)'
;GGPGHSFLEANLVVEEMAAFCGPTGRIVVEGNMGAISAILHYGTESQRRMAAEMVLAGDKPAICITEPDAGSAASQMTTRADKRGDKYIVNGKKHWITGGGVSRLHLIFARVFDEGGNEQGIGGFLAIRDEAKGLRIGAREPTMGLRGIPETEVFFEDLEISADMVLMPPSGFKRGFADLMNAYNSQRVGAGTVALGLAVGGYRNALAFAQEREQFGRPIAEFQGLQW
;
A
#
# COMPACT_ATOMS: atom_id res chain seq x y z
N GLY A 1 17.17 5.58 13.42
CA GLY A 1 16.00 6.38 13.65
C GLY A 1 15.92 7.57 12.73
N GLY A 2 14.73 7.83 12.22
CA GLY A 2 14.42 9.05 11.50
C GLY A 2 14.34 10.25 12.45
N PRO A 3 14.00 11.44 11.96
CA PRO A 3 13.96 12.68 12.74
C PRO A 3 12.85 12.72 13.81
N GLY A 4 12.04 11.68 13.92
CA GLY A 4 10.99 11.59 14.95
C GLY A 4 9.75 12.44 14.66
N HIS A 5 9.49 12.73 13.40
CA HIS A 5 8.28 13.46 13.00
C HIS A 5 7.00 12.73 13.38
N SER A 6 5.97 13.49 13.72
CA SER A 6 4.65 12.99 14.04
C SER A 6 3.91 12.50 12.77
N PHE A 7 2.85 11.74 13.00
CA PHE A 7 1.96 11.31 11.92
C PHE A 7 1.29 12.50 11.20
N LEU A 8 1.00 13.59 11.93
CA LEU A 8 0.47 14.82 11.35
C LEU A 8 1.47 15.47 10.38
N GLU A 9 2.73 15.61 10.81
CA GLU A 9 3.79 16.18 9.96
C GLU A 9 4.01 15.37 8.69
N ALA A 10 3.97 14.03 8.79
CA ALA A 10 4.04 13.17 7.63
C ALA A 10 2.88 13.41 6.64
N ASN A 11 1.66 13.63 7.14
CA ASN A 11 0.50 13.97 6.29
C ASN A 11 0.62 15.36 5.66
N LEU A 12 1.15 16.36 6.36
CA LEU A 12 1.41 17.68 5.78
C LEU A 12 2.40 17.60 4.61
N VAL A 13 3.44 16.78 4.74
CA VAL A 13 4.37 16.51 3.63
C VAL A 13 3.65 15.83 2.46
N VAL A 14 2.79 14.86 2.73
CA VAL A 14 1.99 14.18 1.69
C VAL A 14 1.09 15.16 0.95
N GLU A 15 0.40 16.06 1.67
CA GLU A 15 -0.49 17.07 1.09
C GLU A 15 0.26 17.99 0.12
N GLU A 16 1.36 18.59 0.56
CA GLU A 16 2.14 19.48 -0.29
C GLU A 16 2.76 18.76 -1.49
N MET A 17 3.31 17.55 -1.30
CA MET A 17 3.83 16.75 -2.42
C MET A 17 2.73 16.42 -3.44
N ALA A 18 1.54 16.02 -2.97
CA ALA A 18 0.41 15.65 -3.82
C ALA A 18 -0.18 16.86 -4.55
N ALA A 19 -0.09 18.07 -3.98
CA ALA A 19 -0.53 19.31 -4.63
C ALA A 19 0.23 19.59 -5.93
N PHE A 20 1.49 19.13 -6.02
CA PHE A 20 2.30 19.24 -7.24
C PHE A 20 2.24 17.96 -8.09
N CYS A 21 2.27 16.80 -7.45
CA CYS A 21 2.33 15.52 -8.15
C CYS A 21 1.71 14.41 -7.30
N GLY A 22 0.50 13.97 -7.66
CA GLY A 22 -0.22 12.92 -6.95
C GLY A 22 0.58 11.61 -6.78
N PRO A 23 1.24 11.07 -7.83
CA PRO A 23 2.14 9.92 -7.68
C PRO A 23 3.23 10.10 -6.62
N THR A 24 3.86 11.29 -6.54
CA THR A 24 4.89 11.55 -5.53
C THR A 24 4.31 11.53 -4.11
N GLY A 25 3.18 12.19 -3.87
CA GLY A 25 2.49 12.11 -2.59
C GLY A 25 2.10 10.67 -2.22
N ARG A 26 1.63 9.89 -3.21
CA ARG A 26 1.28 8.48 -3.00
C ARG A 26 2.50 7.62 -2.62
N ILE A 27 3.66 7.84 -3.24
CA ILE A 27 4.90 7.12 -2.91
C ILE A 27 5.31 7.40 -1.46
N VAL A 28 5.18 8.64 -0.99
CA VAL A 28 5.47 9.01 0.41
C VAL A 28 4.56 8.25 1.37
N VAL A 29 3.26 8.14 1.07
CA VAL A 29 2.31 7.33 1.86
C VAL A 29 2.73 5.87 1.91
N GLU A 30 3.01 5.27 0.76
CA GLU A 30 3.36 3.85 0.67
C GLU A 30 4.67 3.53 1.41
N GLY A 31 5.68 4.39 1.33
CA GLY A 31 6.96 4.22 1.99
C GLY A 31 6.93 4.41 3.51
N ASN A 32 5.89 5.10 4.05
CA ASN A 32 5.83 5.46 5.48
C ASN A 32 4.62 4.89 6.22
N MET A 33 3.50 4.63 5.55
CA MET A 33 2.21 4.34 6.17
C MET A 33 1.57 3.03 5.68
N GLY A 34 2.11 2.40 4.65
CA GLY A 34 1.58 1.18 4.03
C GLY A 34 2.02 -0.10 4.74
N ALA A 35 2.58 -1.04 3.99
CA ALA A 35 3.09 -2.31 4.52
C ALA A 35 4.09 -2.11 5.67
N ILE A 36 4.89 -1.03 5.61
CA ILE A 36 5.87 -0.69 6.64
C ILE A 36 5.23 -0.50 8.02
N SER A 37 4.03 0.08 8.11
CA SER A 37 3.33 0.27 9.39
C SER A 37 3.01 -1.07 10.06
N ALA A 38 2.53 -2.06 9.31
CA ALA A 38 2.25 -3.39 9.85
C ALA A 38 3.54 -4.10 10.30
N ILE A 39 4.62 -3.96 9.53
CA ILE A 39 5.93 -4.55 9.86
C ILE A 39 6.49 -3.90 11.12
N LEU A 40 6.40 -2.57 11.27
CA LEU A 40 6.88 -1.88 12.46
C LEU A 40 6.05 -2.22 13.71
N HIS A 41 4.74 -2.48 13.57
CA HIS A 41 3.88 -2.84 14.69
C HIS A 41 4.07 -4.28 15.15
N TYR A 42 4.10 -5.24 14.22
CA TYR A 42 4.01 -6.67 14.52
C TYR A 42 5.24 -7.47 14.11
N GLY A 43 6.18 -6.87 13.39
CA GLY A 43 7.40 -7.53 12.97
C GLY A 43 8.37 -7.80 14.12
N THR A 44 9.17 -8.84 13.97
CA THR A 44 10.36 -9.08 14.79
C THR A 44 11.39 -7.97 14.55
N GLU A 45 12.38 -7.87 15.43
CA GLU A 45 13.48 -6.89 15.27
C GLU A 45 14.20 -7.08 13.91
N SER A 46 14.42 -8.32 13.50
CA SER A 46 15.02 -8.66 12.20
C SER A 46 14.17 -8.16 11.03
N GLN A 47 12.85 -8.44 11.05
CA GLN A 47 11.92 -7.98 10.00
C GLN A 47 11.82 -6.45 9.93
N ARG A 48 11.78 -5.77 11.08
CA ARG A 48 11.77 -4.30 11.15
C ARG A 48 13.03 -3.69 10.57
N ARG A 49 14.20 -4.24 10.92
CA ARG A 49 15.49 -3.78 10.41
C ARG A 49 15.59 -3.97 8.91
N MET A 50 15.30 -5.17 8.41
CA MET A 50 15.26 -5.48 6.98
C MET A 50 14.36 -4.50 6.21
N ALA A 51 13.12 -4.30 6.66
CA ALA A 51 12.18 -3.41 5.99
C ALA A 51 12.65 -1.95 6.02
N ALA A 52 13.21 -1.48 7.15
CA ALA A 52 13.76 -0.14 7.27
C ALA A 52 14.96 0.09 6.32
N GLU A 53 15.88 -0.85 6.24
CA GLU A 53 17.03 -0.79 5.32
C GLU A 53 16.57 -0.72 3.86
N MET A 54 15.59 -1.52 3.47
CA MET A 54 15.04 -1.51 2.12
C MET A 54 14.38 -0.16 1.78
N VAL A 55 13.57 0.40 2.71
CA VAL A 55 12.93 1.71 2.51
C VAL A 55 13.97 2.82 2.42
N LEU A 56 14.99 2.81 3.27
CA LEU A 56 16.08 3.79 3.22
C LEU A 56 16.93 3.67 1.93
N ALA A 57 16.98 2.47 1.34
CA ALA A 57 17.58 2.25 0.03
C ALA A 57 16.69 2.63 -1.15
N GLY A 58 15.48 3.17 -0.88
CA GLY A 58 14.54 3.66 -1.89
C GLY A 58 13.44 2.67 -2.28
N ASP A 59 13.32 1.53 -1.60
CA ASP A 59 12.18 0.64 -1.84
C ASP A 59 10.89 1.20 -1.23
N LYS A 60 9.81 0.88 -1.88
CA LYS A 60 8.45 1.17 -1.45
C LYS A 60 7.71 -0.15 -1.27
N PRO A 61 7.61 -0.69 -0.05
CA PRO A 61 6.98 -1.99 0.16
C PRO A 61 5.55 -2.04 -0.39
N ALA A 62 5.24 -3.10 -1.13
CA ALA A 62 3.89 -3.34 -1.64
C ALA A 62 3.06 -4.12 -0.62
N ILE A 63 1.76 -3.82 -0.58
CA ILE A 63 0.80 -4.58 0.23
C ILE A 63 -0.15 -5.35 -0.69
N CYS A 64 -0.26 -6.67 -0.49
CA CYS A 64 -0.98 -7.59 -1.34
C CYS A 64 -2.20 -8.15 -0.59
N ILE A 65 -3.35 -7.44 -0.65
CA ILE A 65 -4.60 -7.80 0.03
C ILE A 65 -5.67 -8.20 -0.98
N THR A 66 -6.02 -7.29 -1.88
CA THR A 66 -7.15 -7.40 -2.80
C THR A 66 -6.99 -8.56 -3.78
N GLU A 67 -8.08 -9.29 -4.02
CA GLU A 67 -8.19 -10.33 -5.06
C GLU A 67 -9.29 -9.96 -6.05
N PRO A 68 -9.35 -10.57 -7.24
CA PRO A 68 -10.42 -10.30 -8.20
C PRO A 68 -11.82 -10.39 -7.60
N ASP A 69 -12.07 -11.39 -6.74
CA ASP A 69 -13.38 -11.65 -6.13
C ASP A 69 -13.46 -11.24 -4.64
N ALA A 70 -12.41 -10.63 -4.09
CA ALA A 70 -12.34 -10.18 -2.69
C ALA A 70 -11.74 -8.77 -2.60
N GLY A 71 -12.55 -7.76 -2.93
CA GLY A 71 -12.25 -6.33 -2.81
C GLY A 71 -12.68 -5.77 -1.46
N SER A 72 -13.92 -5.24 -1.36
CA SER A 72 -14.45 -4.69 -0.10
C SER A 72 -14.58 -5.77 0.99
N ALA A 73 -14.94 -6.98 0.62
CA ALA A 73 -14.97 -8.14 1.51
C ALA A 73 -13.61 -8.85 1.53
N ALA A 74 -12.52 -8.13 1.82
CA ALA A 74 -11.16 -8.64 1.73
C ALA A 74 -10.89 -9.87 2.63
N SER A 75 -11.66 -10.05 3.70
CA SER A 75 -11.59 -11.26 4.54
C SER A 75 -12.05 -12.55 3.82
N GLN A 76 -12.68 -12.42 2.65
CA GLN A 76 -13.08 -13.56 1.82
C GLN A 76 -11.99 -13.99 0.82
N MET A 77 -10.77 -13.46 0.98
CA MET A 77 -9.64 -13.85 0.14
C MET A 77 -9.45 -15.36 0.07
N THR A 78 -8.98 -15.81 -1.08
CA THR A 78 -8.75 -17.23 -1.37
C THR A 78 -7.27 -17.59 -1.45
N THR A 79 -6.37 -16.61 -1.57
CA THR A 79 -4.93 -16.85 -1.49
C THR A 79 -4.62 -17.65 -0.24
N ARG A 80 -3.94 -18.77 -0.41
CA ARG A 80 -3.73 -19.80 0.60
C ARG A 80 -2.26 -19.92 0.97
N ALA A 81 -1.98 -20.11 2.25
CA ALA A 81 -0.66 -20.40 2.80
C ALA A 81 -0.72 -21.70 3.60
N ASP A 82 -0.17 -22.76 3.06
CA ASP A 82 -0.10 -24.09 3.68
C ASP A 82 1.20 -24.25 4.46
N LYS A 83 1.11 -24.56 5.76
CA LYS A 83 2.27 -24.83 6.60
C LYS A 83 2.94 -26.14 6.17
N ARG A 84 4.27 -26.13 6.04
CA ARG A 84 5.12 -27.28 5.72
C ARG A 84 6.42 -27.19 6.52
N GLY A 85 6.45 -27.80 7.71
CA GLY A 85 7.61 -27.71 8.61
C GLY A 85 7.90 -26.28 9.03
N ASP A 86 9.08 -25.78 8.67
CA ASP A 86 9.58 -24.44 8.99
C ASP A 86 9.24 -23.37 7.93
N LYS A 87 8.39 -23.70 6.95
CA LYS A 87 7.97 -22.79 5.89
C LYS A 87 6.47 -22.85 5.60
N TYR A 88 6.02 -21.91 4.78
CA TYR A 88 4.68 -21.86 4.21
C TYR A 88 4.77 -21.88 2.68
N ILE A 89 3.87 -22.61 2.04
CA ILE A 89 3.71 -22.61 0.59
C ILE A 89 2.50 -21.76 0.25
N VAL A 90 2.74 -20.64 -0.44
CA VAL A 90 1.70 -19.67 -0.77
C VAL A 90 1.28 -19.84 -2.22
N ASN A 91 -0.02 -20.00 -2.44
CA ASN A 91 -0.65 -20.10 -3.74
C ASN A 91 -1.84 -19.16 -3.85
N GLY A 92 -1.95 -18.46 -4.98
CA GLY A 92 -3.06 -17.55 -5.24
C GLY A 92 -2.71 -16.38 -6.15
N LYS A 93 -3.61 -15.41 -6.17
CA LYS A 93 -3.48 -14.23 -7.01
C LYS A 93 -3.98 -12.99 -6.27
N LYS A 94 -3.23 -11.91 -6.36
CA LYS A 94 -3.64 -10.59 -5.91
C LYS A 94 -3.81 -9.64 -7.09
N HIS A 95 -4.68 -8.65 -6.92
CA HIS A 95 -5.03 -7.69 -7.96
C HIS A 95 -5.01 -6.27 -7.40
N TRP A 96 -4.77 -5.28 -8.26
CA TRP A 96 -4.66 -3.87 -7.89
C TRP A 96 -3.55 -3.61 -6.86
N ILE A 97 -2.39 -4.24 -7.08
CA ILE A 97 -1.26 -4.10 -6.15
C ILE A 97 -0.42 -2.89 -6.53
N THR A 98 -0.55 -1.85 -5.72
CA THR A 98 0.18 -0.59 -5.89
C THR A 98 1.68 -0.82 -5.75
N GLY A 99 2.42 -0.53 -6.82
CA GLY A 99 3.87 -0.75 -6.87
C GLY A 99 4.29 -2.19 -7.13
N GLY A 100 3.35 -3.11 -7.38
CA GLY A 100 3.72 -4.44 -7.86
C GLY A 100 4.62 -4.33 -9.10
N GLY A 101 5.68 -5.11 -9.16
CA GLY A 101 6.69 -5.03 -10.21
C GLY A 101 7.79 -3.97 -10.00
N VAL A 102 7.57 -2.96 -9.19
CA VAL A 102 8.58 -1.96 -8.78
C VAL A 102 9.10 -2.30 -7.39
N SER A 103 8.21 -2.48 -6.43
CA SER A 103 8.56 -2.84 -5.04
C SER A 103 9.34 -4.15 -4.98
N ARG A 104 10.36 -4.19 -4.14
CA ARG A 104 11.10 -5.42 -3.83
C ARG A 104 10.45 -6.17 -2.67
N LEU A 105 10.08 -5.48 -1.60
CA LEU A 105 9.41 -6.07 -0.44
C LEU A 105 7.89 -6.12 -0.66
N HIS A 106 7.29 -7.30 -0.48
CA HIS A 106 5.85 -7.53 -0.55
C HIS A 106 5.34 -8.06 0.79
N LEU A 107 4.29 -7.45 1.34
CA LEU A 107 3.51 -7.99 2.44
C LEU A 107 2.25 -8.64 1.87
N ILE A 108 2.19 -9.95 1.91
CA ILE A 108 1.16 -10.79 1.31
C ILE A 108 0.19 -11.25 2.39
N PHE A 109 -1.10 -10.98 2.21
CA PHE A 109 -2.15 -11.52 3.08
C PHE A 109 -2.66 -12.83 2.49
N ALA A 110 -2.69 -13.87 3.31
CA ALA A 110 -3.16 -15.19 2.89
C ALA A 110 -3.90 -15.91 4.01
N ARG A 111 -4.83 -16.77 3.63
CA ARG A 111 -5.53 -17.71 4.50
C ARG A 111 -4.59 -18.84 4.88
N VAL A 112 -4.38 -19.03 6.15
CA VAL A 112 -3.38 -19.95 6.70
C VAL A 112 -4.01 -21.30 7.02
N PHE A 113 -3.33 -22.36 6.63
CA PHE A 113 -3.69 -23.74 6.96
C PHE A 113 -2.53 -24.43 7.66
N ASP A 114 -2.85 -25.23 8.71
CA ASP A 114 -1.85 -26.05 9.39
C ASP A 114 -1.48 -27.31 8.56
N GLU A 115 -0.55 -28.12 9.06
CA GLU A 115 -0.11 -29.34 8.38
C GLU A 115 -1.21 -30.39 8.23
N GLY A 116 -2.25 -30.32 9.05
CA GLY A 116 -3.44 -31.14 8.96
C GLY A 116 -4.48 -30.61 7.97
N GLY A 117 -4.24 -29.43 7.35
CA GLY A 117 -5.18 -28.78 6.43
C GLY A 117 -6.30 -28.00 7.11
N ASN A 118 -6.21 -27.76 8.43
CA ASN A 118 -7.21 -26.98 9.16
C ASN A 118 -6.91 -25.48 9.03
N GLU A 119 -7.95 -24.69 8.77
CA GLU A 119 -7.84 -23.24 8.66
C GLU A 119 -7.52 -22.60 10.02
N GLN A 120 -6.51 -21.75 10.04
CA GLN A 120 -6.05 -21.03 11.23
C GLN A 120 -6.45 -19.54 11.25
N GLY A 121 -6.93 -19.00 10.14
CA GLY A 121 -7.26 -17.59 9.93
C GLY A 121 -6.42 -16.94 8.83
N ILE A 122 -6.19 -15.62 8.91
CA ILE A 122 -5.43 -14.87 7.91
C ILE A 122 -4.16 -14.33 8.54
N GLY A 123 -3.03 -14.51 7.85
CA GLY A 123 -1.71 -14.02 8.22
C GLY A 123 -1.09 -13.08 7.19
N GLY A 124 -0.02 -12.41 7.60
CA GLY A 124 0.85 -11.60 6.74
C GLY A 124 2.17 -12.33 6.46
N PHE A 125 2.61 -12.32 5.23
CA PHE A 125 3.82 -13.01 4.78
C PHE A 125 4.71 -12.02 4.05
N LEU A 126 5.99 -11.94 4.44
CA LEU A 126 6.96 -11.07 3.82
C LEU A 126 7.72 -11.84 2.73
N ALA A 127 7.77 -11.27 1.54
CA ALA A 127 8.52 -11.81 0.42
C ALA A 127 9.38 -10.73 -0.23
N ILE A 128 10.66 -11.05 -0.48
CA ILE A 128 11.55 -10.20 -1.26
C ILE A 128 11.49 -10.71 -2.70
N ARG A 129 10.91 -9.92 -3.61
CA ARG A 129 10.60 -10.32 -4.99
C ARG A 129 11.77 -10.98 -5.70
N ASP A 130 12.96 -10.40 -5.61
CA ASP A 130 14.12 -10.87 -6.36
C ASP A 130 14.70 -12.19 -5.82
N GLU A 131 14.27 -12.62 -4.64
CA GLU A 131 14.68 -13.86 -3.96
C GLU A 131 13.54 -14.89 -3.95
N ALA A 132 12.30 -14.45 -4.14
CA ALA A 132 11.08 -15.25 -3.98
C ALA A 132 10.74 -16.01 -5.26
N LYS A 133 11.19 -17.27 -5.36
CA LYS A 133 10.75 -18.18 -6.42
C LYS A 133 9.25 -18.44 -6.27
N GLY A 134 8.51 -18.34 -7.39
CA GLY A 134 7.05 -18.49 -7.38
C GLY A 134 6.27 -17.20 -7.22
N LEU A 135 6.93 -16.05 -6.99
CA LEU A 135 6.30 -14.74 -7.08
C LEU A 135 6.45 -14.20 -8.51
N ARG A 136 5.34 -13.98 -9.19
CA ARG A 136 5.32 -13.45 -10.56
C ARG A 136 4.43 -12.21 -10.65
N ILE A 137 4.95 -11.16 -11.27
CA ILE A 137 4.20 -9.95 -11.56
C ILE A 137 3.44 -10.15 -12.88
N GLY A 138 2.15 -9.84 -12.85
CA GLY A 138 1.26 -9.90 -14.01
C GLY A 138 1.15 -8.58 -14.76
N ALA A 139 0.03 -8.39 -15.43
CA ALA A 139 -0.25 -7.20 -16.21
C ALA A 139 -0.30 -5.94 -15.31
N ARG A 140 0.13 -4.82 -15.90
CA ARG A 140 -0.14 -3.50 -15.34
C ARG A 140 -1.51 -3.04 -15.79
N GLU A 141 -2.33 -2.63 -14.83
CA GLU A 141 -3.67 -2.16 -15.09
C GLU A 141 -3.68 -0.72 -15.64
N PRO A 142 -4.53 -0.42 -16.62
CA PRO A 142 -4.75 0.95 -17.09
C PRO A 142 -5.55 1.72 -16.03
N THR A 143 -4.90 2.69 -15.38
CA THR A 143 -5.54 3.50 -14.34
C THR A 143 -6.04 4.83 -14.88
N MET A 144 -7.17 5.33 -14.36
CA MET A 144 -7.75 6.63 -14.71
C MET A 144 -6.85 7.77 -14.20
N GLY A 145 -6.22 7.62 -13.02
CA GLY A 145 -5.32 8.60 -12.40
C GLY A 145 -4.09 7.93 -11.78
N LEU A 146 -3.20 8.71 -11.18
CA LEU A 146 -1.94 8.28 -10.55
C LEU A 146 -1.07 7.38 -11.43
N ARG A 147 -1.09 7.62 -12.74
CA ARG A 147 -0.47 6.75 -13.76
C ARG A 147 1.05 6.58 -13.63
N GLY A 148 1.71 7.38 -12.79
CA GLY A 148 3.14 7.24 -12.48
C GLY A 148 3.47 6.05 -11.57
N ILE A 149 2.45 5.44 -10.92
CA ILE A 149 2.61 4.27 -10.05
C ILE A 149 1.91 3.08 -10.72
N PRO A 150 2.58 1.92 -10.89
CA PRO A 150 1.92 0.74 -11.44
C PRO A 150 0.94 0.15 -10.43
N GLU A 151 -0.22 -0.24 -10.92
CA GLU A 151 -1.15 -1.15 -10.29
C GLU A 151 -1.09 -2.46 -11.06
N THR A 152 -0.80 -3.58 -10.42
CA THR A 152 -0.56 -4.85 -11.11
C THR A 152 -1.31 -6.01 -10.50
N GLU A 153 -1.40 -7.08 -11.28
CA GLU A 153 -1.62 -8.42 -10.74
C GLU A 153 -0.32 -8.97 -10.14
N VAL A 154 -0.45 -9.78 -9.09
CA VAL A 154 0.67 -10.53 -8.51
C VAL A 154 0.21 -11.98 -8.30
N PHE A 155 0.97 -12.92 -8.82
CA PHE A 155 0.69 -14.36 -8.75
C PHE A 155 1.66 -15.03 -7.79
N PHE A 156 1.16 -15.99 -7.05
CA PHE A 156 1.94 -16.85 -6.17
C PHE A 156 1.72 -18.30 -6.62
N GLU A 157 2.78 -18.94 -7.07
CA GLU A 157 2.79 -20.30 -7.64
C GLU A 157 3.83 -21.09 -6.85
N ASP A 158 3.37 -21.87 -5.86
CA ASP A 158 4.22 -22.57 -4.90
C ASP A 158 5.31 -21.69 -4.26
N LEU A 159 4.96 -20.45 -3.95
CA LEU A 159 5.86 -19.50 -3.31
C LEU A 159 6.23 -19.97 -1.92
N GLU A 160 7.50 -20.30 -1.72
CA GLU A 160 8.03 -20.68 -0.42
C GLU A 160 8.38 -19.46 0.42
N ILE A 161 7.81 -19.39 1.63
CA ILE A 161 8.12 -18.34 2.62
C ILE A 161 8.51 -19.01 3.94
N SER A 162 9.71 -18.71 4.41
CA SER A 162 10.20 -19.21 5.69
C SER A 162 9.37 -18.69 6.87
N ALA A 163 9.25 -19.46 7.95
CA ALA A 163 8.45 -19.09 9.10
C ALA A 163 8.92 -17.81 9.81
N ASP A 164 10.19 -17.47 9.69
CA ASP A 164 10.76 -16.20 10.21
C ASP A 164 10.37 -14.97 9.39
N MET A 165 9.79 -15.17 8.18
CA MET A 165 9.23 -14.12 7.34
C MET A 165 7.71 -13.98 7.49
N VAL A 166 7.10 -14.64 8.46
CA VAL A 166 5.68 -14.49 8.81
C VAL A 166 5.51 -13.32 9.78
N LEU A 167 4.64 -12.40 9.43
CA LEU A 167 4.22 -11.30 10.30
C LEU A 167 3.11 -11.78 11.22
N MET A 168 3.47 -12.07 12.47
CA MET A 168 2.57 -12.67 13.44
C MET A 168 2.08 -11.64 14.46
N PRO A 169 0.82 -11.18 14.36
CA PRO A 169 0.23 -10.35 15.41
C PRO A 169 0.08 -11.13 16.74
N PRO A 170 0.04 -10.44 17.88
CA PRO A 170 -0.09 -11.08 19.19
C PRO A 170 -1.33 -11.98 19.34
N SER A 171 -2.42 -11.67 18.61
CA SER A 171 -3.66 -12.46 18.61
C SER A 171 -3.59 -13.73 17.74
N GLY A 172 -2.47 -13.99 17.09
CA GLY A 172 -2.31 -15.08 16.13
C GLY A 172 -3.15 -14.90 14.86
N PHE A 173 -3.26 -15.95 14.05
CA PHE A 173 -3.96 -15.89 12.77
C PHE A 173 -5.48 -15.71 12.87
N LYS A 174 -6.11 -16.18 13.95
CA LYS A 174 -7.58 -16.08 14.12
C LYS A 174 -8.11 -14.65 14.07
N ARG A 175 -7.33 -13.70 14.59
CA ARG A 175 -7.62 -12.26 14.52
C ARG A 175 -6.60 -11.49 13.70
N GLY A 176 -5.68 -12.19 13.07
CA GLY A 176 -4.54 -11.59 12.35
C GLY A 176 -4.98 -10.58 11.30
N PHE A 177 -6.07 -10.86 10.58
CA PHE A 177 -6.60 -9.90 9.61
C PHE A 177 -7.02 -8.57 10.27
N ALA A 178 -7.74 -8.61 11.39
CA ALA A 178 -8.18 -7.41 12.09
C ALA A 178 -6.99 -6.60 12.64
N ASP A 179 -6.00 -7.26 13.23
CA ASP A 179 -4.82 -6.61 13.77
C ASP A 179 -3.99 -5.95 12.65
N LEU A 180 -3.74 -6.67 11.55
CA LEU A 180 -3.02 -6.13 10.39
C LEU A 180 -3.77 -4.95 9.76
N MET A 181 -5.12 -5.00 9.72
CA MET A 181 -5.94 -3.88 9.25
C MET A 181 -5.88 -2.67 10.18
N ASN A 182 -5.75 -2.87 11.50
CA ASN A 182 -5.54 -1.76 12.44
C ASN A 182 -4.22 -1.04 12.18
N ALA A 183 -3.13 -1.78 11.95
CA ALA A 183 -1.85 -1.18 11.56
C ALA A 183 -1.92 -0.44 10.21
N TYR A 184 -2.83 -0.84 9.33
CA TYR A 184 -3.06 -0.23 8.03
C TYR A 184 -3.92 1.04 8.06
N ASN A 185 -4.52 1.41 9.19
CA ASN A 185 -5.38 2.59 9.29
C ASN A 185 -4.66 3.89 8.94
N SER A 186 -3.37 4.00 9.26
CA SER A 186 -2.56 5.17 8.90
C SER A 186 -2.51 5.44 7.40
N GLN A 187 -2.45 4.38 6.57
CA GLN A 187 -2.46 4.53 5.11
C GLN A 187 -3.79 5.07 4.58
N ARG A 188 -4.91 4.77 5.23
CA ARG A 188 -6.21 5.32 4.81
C ARG A 188 -6.25 6.83 4.95
N VAL A 189 -5.72 7.36 6.05
CA VAL A 189 -5.58 8.80 6.25
C VAL A 189 -4.62 9.37 5.21
N GLY A 190 -3.45 8.76 5.01
CA GLY A 190 -2.48 9.17 3.99
C GLY A 190 -3.07 9.20 2.58
N ALA A 191 -3.85 8.18 2.20
CA ALA A 191 -4.53 8.15 0.90
C ALA A 191 -5.55 9.29 0.75
N GLY A 192 -6.31 9.59 1.81
CA GLY A 192 -7.20 10.75 1.85
C GLY A 192 -6.46 12.07 1.70
N THR A 193 -5.29 12.17 2.34
CA THR A 193 -4.41 13.34 2.24
C THR A 193 -3.85 13.54 0.82
N VAL A 194 -3.54 12.46 0.09
CA VAL A 194 -3.18 12.57 -1.34
C VAL A 194 -4.32 13.19 -2.15
N ALA A 195 -5.55 12.76 -1.92
CA ALA A 195 -6.71 13.34 -2.61
C ALA A 195 -6.91 14.84 -2.25
N LEU A 196 -6.73 15.19 -0.97
CA LEU A 196 -6.76 16.58 -0.51
C LEU A 196 -5.68 17.41 -1.20
N GLY A 197 -4.43 16.94 -1.23
CA GLY A 197 -3.34 17.63 -1.91
C GLY A 197 -3.62 17.88 -3.40
N LEU A 198 -4.14 16.86 -4.12
CA LEU A 198 -4.56 17.02 -5.51
C LEU A 198 -5.65 18.10 -5.66
N ALA A 199 -6.63 18.15 -4.75
CA ALA A 199 -7.67 19.16 -4.75
C ALA A 199 -7.09 20.57 -4.49
N VAL A 200 -6.18 20.72 -3.53
CA VAL A 200 -5.48 21.98 -3.24
C VAL A 200 -4.67 22.45 -4.45
N GLY A 201 -3.91 21.55 -5.10
CA GLY A 201 -3.17 21.88 -6.30
C GLY A 201 -4.07 22.31 -7.46
N GLY A 202 -5.17 21.59 -7.68
CA GLY A 202 -6.19 21.95 -8.67
C GLY A 202 -6.80 23.33 -8.40
N TYR A 203 -7.17 23.59 -7.16
CA TYR A 203 -7.72 24.89 -6.73
C TYR A 203 -6.72 26.04 -6.96
N ARG A 204 -5.47 25.90 -6.52
CA ARG A 204 -4.41 26.92 -6.71
C ARG A 204 -4.26 27.27 -8.20
N ASN A 205 -4.20 26.27 -9.08
CA ASN A 205 -4.08 26.49 -10.53
C ASN A 205 -5.35 27.11 -11.14
N ALA A 206 -6.53 26.66 -10.74
CA ALA A 206 -7.78 27.21 -11.22
C ALA A 206 -7.96 28.68 -10.79
N LEU A 207 -7.61 29.04 -9.57
CA LEU A 207 -7.67 30.40 -9.05
C LEU A 207 -6.72 31.32 -9.82
N ALA A 208 -5.48 30.92 -10.02
CA ALA A 208 -4.50 31.69 -10.79
C ALA A 208 -4.99 31.93 -12.23
N PHE A 209 -5.47 30.86 -12.88
CA PHE A 209 -6.01 30.97 -14.24
C PHE A 209 -7.23 31.89 -14.30
N ALA A 210 -8.15 31.81 -13.34
CA ALA A 210 -9.34 32.66 -13.30
C ALA A 210 -9.03 34.15 -13.11
N GLN A 211 -7.93 34.49 -12.45
CA GLN A 211 -7.47 35.86 -12.25
C GLN A 211 -6.81 36.43 -13.53
N GLU A 212 -6.26 35.61 -14.40
CA GLU A 212 -5.58 36.03 -15.62
C GLU A 212 -6.47 35.94 -16.86
N ARG A 213 -7.33 34.92 -16.94
CA ARG A 213 -8.21 34.70 -18.08
C ARG A 213 -9.33 35.75 -18.14
N GLU A 214 -9.41 36.50 -19.25
CA GLU A 214 -10.46 37.48 -19.48
C GLU A 214 -11.57 36.97 -20.40
N GLN A 215 -12.81 37.33 -20.08
CA GLN A 215 -13.98 37.26 -20.94
C GLN A 215 -14.87 38.48 -20.67
N PHE A 216 -15.52 38.98 -21.72
CA PHE A 216 -16.35 40.20 -21.64
C PHE A 216 -15.59 41.41 -21.06
N GLY A 217 -14.28 41.52 -21.36
CA GLY A 217 -13.43 42.65 -20.97
C GLY A 217 -13.01 42.69 -19.50
N ARG A 218 -13.08 41.56 -18.77
CA ARG A 218 -12.65 41.46 -17.37
C ARG A 218 -12.22 40.02 -17.03
N PRO A 219 -11.38 39.85 -15.96
CA PRO A 219 -11.02 38.55 -15.46
C PRO A 219 -12.24 37.68 -15.13
N ILE A 220 -12.17 36.39 -15.44
CA ILE A 220 -13.33 35.50 -15.17
C ILE A 220 -13.57 35.29 -13.69
N ALA A 221 -12.59 35.53 -12.82
CA ALA A 221 -12.73 35.55 -11.36
C ALA A 221 -13.76 36.58 -10.84
N GLU A 222 -14.10 37.59 -11.64
CA GLU A 222 -15.11 38.61 -11.28
C GLU A 222 -16.55 38.16 -11.52
N PHE A 223 -16.75 36.98 -12.14
CA PHE A 223 -18.09 36.43 -12.34
C PHE A 223 -18.53 35.64 -11.11
N GLN A 224 -19.64 36.04 -10.50
CA GLN A 224 -20.15 35.51 -9.23
C GLN A 224 -20.27 33.98 -9.24
N GLY A 225 -20.69 33.37 -10.34
CA GLY A 225 -20.82 31.92 -10.46
C GLY A 225 -19.49 31.16 -10.37
N LEU A 226 -18.36 31.82 -10.60
CA LEU A 226 -17.01 31.23 -10.44
C LEU A 226 -16.41 31.46 -9.05
N GLN A 227 -16.96 32.41 -8.30
CA GLN A 227 -16.51 32.73 -6.94
C GLN A 227 -17.01 31.70 -5.90
N TRP A 228 -18.09 30.99 -6.21
CA TRP A 228 -18.72 29.97 -5.35
C TRP A 228 -18.20 28.58 -5.67
#